data_546965d18c61110afe5851148baff2fd
#
_entry.id   546965d18c61110afe5851148baff2fd
#
_cell.length_a   1.000
_cell.length_b   1.000
_cell.length_c   1.000
_cell.angle_alpha   90.00
_cell.angle_beta   90.00
_cell.angle_gamma   90.00
#
_symmetry.space_group_name_H-M   'P 1'
#
loop_
_entity.id
_entity.type
_entity.pdbx_description
1 polymer ?
#
loop_
_entity_poly.entity_id
_entity_poly.type
_entity_poly.pdbx_seq_one_letter_code
_entity_poly.pdbx_strand_id
1 'polypeptide(L)'
;SAASDVYKRQGDAARLREVLQPERSVVIIGAGTIGLELAASATQRRCKVTVIELAATVMGRNAPPPVQRYLLQRHQQAGVRILLNNAIEHVVDGEKVELTLQSGETLQADVVIYGIGISANEQLAREANLDTANGIVIDEACRTCDPAIFAGGDVAITRLDNGALHRCESWENANNQAQIAAAAMLGLPLPLLPPPWFWSDQYSDNLQFIGDMRCLLYTSDA
;
A
#
# COMPACT_ATOMS: atom_id res chain seq x y z
N SER A 1 -3.59 -22.75 -0.84
CA SER A 1 -3.97 -21.47 -0.22
C SER A 1 -3.80 -20.35 -1.23
N ALA A 2 -4.85 -19.58 -1.46
CA ALA A 2 -4.82 -18.46 -2.40
C ALA A 2 -4.45 -17.15 -1.69
N ALA A 3 -3.41 -17.17 -0.87
CA ALA A 3 -2.79 -15.96 -0.36
C ALA A 3 -1.72 -15.55 -1.37
N SER A 4 -1.92 -14.48 -2.13
CA SER A 4 -0.97 -14.05 -3.12
C SER A 4 -0.64 -12.56 -2.99
N ASP A 5 0.65 -12.25 -3.16
CA ASP A 5 1.18 -10.89 -3.36
C ASP A 5 0.70 -10.33 -4.71
N VAL A 6 -0.54 -9.85 -4.74
CA VAL A 6 -1.27 -9.55 -5.96
C VAL A 6 -0.76 -8.35 -6.72
N TYR A 7 -0.17 -7.42 -6.02
CA TYR A 7 0.02 -6.06 -6.51
C TYR A 7 1.11 -5.89 -7.58
N LYS A 8 2.19 -6.65 -7.49
CA LYS A 8 3.37 -6.43 -8.36
C LYS A 8 3.56 -7.50 -9.43
N ARG A 9 2.68 -8.49 -9.52
CA ARG A 9 2.84 -9.62 -10.44
C ARG A 9 1.62 -9.76 -11.34
N GLN A 10 1.82 -9.64 -12.64
CA GLN A 10 0.77 -9.86 -13.65
C GLN A 10 0.10 -11.24 -13.53
N GLY A 11 0.88 -12.28 -13.17
CA GLY A 11 0.34 -13.62 -12.94
C GLY A 11 -0.67 -13.68 -11.79
N ASP A 12 -0.41 -12.96 -10.69
CA ASP A 12 -1.33 -12.91 -9.56
C ASP A 12 -2.60 -12.11 -9.89
N ALA A 13 -2.46 -11.02 -10.64
CA ALA A 13 -3.61 -10.29 -11.15
C ALA A 13 -4.48 -11.14 -12.10
N ALA A 14 -3.87 -11.97 -12.96
CA ALA A 14 -4.59 -12.91 -13.82
C ALA A 14 -5.35 -13.95 -12.99
N ARG A 15 -4.70 -14.56 -11.99
CA ARG A 15 -5.33 -15.52 -11.07
C ARG A 15 -6.51 -14.91 -10.31
N LEU A 16 -6.37 -13.66 -9.82
CA LEU A 16 -7.48 -12.96 -9.17
C LEU A 16 -8.66 -12.77 -10.11
N ARG A 17 -8.42 -12.43 -11.37
CA ARG A 17 -9.49 -12.29 -12.37
C ARG A 17 -10.27 -13.61 -12.56
N GLU A 18 -9.61 -14.75 -12.41
CA GLU A 18 -10.25 -16.08 -12.52
C GLU A 18 -11.05 -16.43 -11.26
N VAL A 19 -10.56 -16.11 -10.07
CA VAL A 19 -11.22 -16.49 -8.81
C VAL A 19 -12.30 -15.50 -8.35
N LEU A 20 -12.23 -14.22 -8.75
CA LEU A 20 -13.25 -13.22 -8.45
C LEU A 20 -14.46 -13.40 -9.39
N GLN A 21 -15.33 -14.34 -9.05
CA GLN A 21 -16.55 -14.67 -9.78
C GLN A 21 -17.79 -14.18 -9.02
N PRO A 22 -18.92 -13.92 -9.72
CA PRO A 22 -20.17 -13.51 -9.07
C PRO A 22 -20.55 -14.43 -7.90
N GLU A 23 -21.15 -13.86 -6.88
CA GLU A 23 -21.64 -14.49 -5.65
C GLU A 23 -20.56 -15.09 -4.73
N ARG A 24 -19.29 -15.15 -5.14
CA ARG A 24 -18.22 -15.61 -4.25
C ARG A 24 -18.02 -14.64 -3.09
N SER A 25 -17.80 -15.22 -1.92
CA SER A 25 -17.41 -14.47 -0.73
C SER A 25 -15.89 -14.19 -0.74
N VAL A 26 -15.55 -12.91 -0.69
CA VAL A 26 -14.17 -12.42 -0.73
C VAL A 26 -13.89 -11.66 0.56
N VAL A 27 -12.88 -12.10 1.29
CA VAL A 27 -12.37 -11.36 2.46
C VAL A 27 -11.05 -10.71 2.09
N ILE A 28 -10.96 -9.41 2.29
CA ILE A 28 -9.75 -8.60 2.06
C ILE A 28 -9.24 -8.11 3.41
N ILE A 29 -7.97 -8.37 3.70
CA ILE A 29 -7.30 -7.99 4.94
C ILE A 29 -6.43 -6.76 4.64
N GLY A 30 -6.78 -5.64 5.27
CA GLY A 30 -6.18 -4.32 5.07
C GLY A 30 -7.05 -3.41 4.20
N ALA A 31 -7.37 -2.22 4.71
CA ALA A 31 -8.14 -1.17 4.04
C ALA A 31 -7.23 -0.01 3.59
N GLY A 32 -6.00 -0.31 3.17
CA GLY A 32 -5.12 0.62 2.45
C GLY A 32 -5.56 0.79 1.00
N THR A 33 -4.77 1.53 0.20
CA THR A 33 -5.05 1.82 -1.21
C THR A 33 -5.37 0.54 -2.00
N ILE A 34 -4.48 -0.45 -1.96
CA ILE A 34 -4.61 -1.71 -2.70
C ILE A 34 -5.83 -2.51 -2.25
N GLY A 35 -6.05 -2.62 -0.93
CA GLY A 35 -7.19 -3.35 -0.39
C GLY A 35 -8.52 -2.78 -0.84
N LEU A 36 -8.65 -1.45 -0.87
CA LEU A 36 -9.87 -0.78 -1.33
C LEU A 36 -10.05 -0.86 -2.85
N GLU A 37 -8.99 -0.74 -3.65
CA GLU A 37 -9.06 -0.94 -5.11
C GLU A 37 -9.52 -2.36 -5.46
N LEU A 38 -9.00 -3.36 -4.74
CA LEU A 38 -9.42 -4.74 -4.90
C LEU A 38 -10.86 -4.95 -4.43
N ALA A 39 -11.29 -4.30 -3.34
CA ALA A 39 -12.67 -4.35 -2.89
C ALA A 39 -13.62 -3.74 -3.91
N ALA A 40 -13.27 -2.60 -4.51
CA ALA A 40 -14.03 -1.99 -5.59
C ALA A 40 -14.13 -2.92 -6.81
N SER A 41 -12.99 -3.48 -7.24
CA SER A 41 -12.93 -4.40 -8.38
C SER A 41 -13.73 -5.70 -8.15
N ALA A 42 -13.63 -6.28 -6.95
CA ALA A 42 -14.39 -7.49 -6.59
C ALA A 42 -15.89 -7.21 -6.53
N THR A 43 -16.29 -6.07 -5.99
CA THR A 43 -17.70 -5.65 -5.93
C THR A 43 -18.29 -5.43 -7.32
N GLN A 44 -17.54 -4.78 -8.23
CA GLN A 44 -17.95 -4.62 -9.64
C GLN A 44 -18.13 -5.97 -10.35
N ARG A 45 -17.41 -7.00 -9.91
CA ARG A 45 -17.54 -8.38 -10.38
C ARG A 45 -18.66 -9.17 -9.65
N ARG A 46 -19.48 -8.49 -8.84
CA ARG A 46 -20.59 -9.05 -8.07
C ARG A 46 -20.17 -10.07 -7.00
N CYS A 47 -18.96 -9.96 -6.48
CA CYS A 47 -18.55 -10.70 -5.28
C CYS A 47 -19.20 -10.11 -4.02
N LYS A 48 -19.36 -10.94 -2.98
CA LYS A 48 -19.73 -10.52 -1.63
C LYS A 48 -18.45 -10.17 -0.89
N VAL A 49 -18.19 -8.87 -0.68
CA VAL A 49 -16.89 -8.40 -0.19
C VAL A 49 -16.97 -7.98 1.27
N THR A 50 -16.05 -8.51 2.07
CA THR A 50 -15.77 -8.03 3.44
C THR A 50 -14.33 -7.56 3.51
N VAL A 51 -14.11 -6.35 4.01
CA VAL A 51 -12.77 -5.79 4.29
C VAL A 51 -12.55 -5.75 5.79
N ILE A 52 -11.40 -6.25 6.27
CA ILE A 52 -11.01 -6.24 7.68
C ILE A 52 -9.82 -5.30 7.81
N GLU A 53 -9.91 -4.34 8.74
CA GLU A 53 -8.86 -3.35 8.99
C GLU A 53 -8.59 -3.24 10.50
N LEU A 54 -7.32 -3.34 10.86
CA LEU A 54 -6.87 -3.20 12.26
C LEU A 54 -7.05 -1.77 12.78
N ALA A 55 -6.88 -0.77 11.91
CA ALA A 55 -7.03 0.64 12.27
C ALA A 55 -8.50 1.05 12.39
N ALA A 56 -8.73 2.19 13.05
CA ALA A 56 -10.05 2.79 13.19
C ALA A 56 -10.60 3.44 11.92
N THR A 57 -9.81 3.46 10.84
CA THR A 57 -10.18 4.13 9.59
C THR A 57 -9.54 3.47 8.38
N VAL A 58 -10.16 3.63 7.23
CA VAL A 58 -9.60 3.23 5.93
C VAL A 58 -8.53 4.23 5.49
N MET A 59 -7.53 3.78 4.71
CA MET A 59 -6.47 4.63 4.16
C MET A 59 -5.72 5.50 5.20
N GLY A 60 -5.63 5.05 6.45
CA GLY A 60 -5.14 5.85 7.57
C GLY A 60 -3.74 6.44 7.41
N ARG A 61 -2.89 5.84 6.56
CA ARG A 61 -1.54 6.33 6.27
C ARG A 61 -1.46 7.29 5.08
N ASN A 62 -2.41 7.22 4.15
CA ASN A 62 -2.27 7.80 2.81
C ASN A 62 -3.35 8.81 2.45
N ALA A 63 -4.36 9.02 3.31
CA ALA A 63 -5.43 9.94 3.00
C ALA A 63 -5.82 10.81 4.21
N PRO A 64 -6.22 12.07 3.99
CA PRO A 64 -6.72 12.94 5.06
C PRO A 64 -8.13 12.50 5.51
N PRO A 65 -8.56 12.86 6.74
CA PRO A 65 -9.82 12.40 7.33
C PRO A 65 -11.08 12.61 6.46
N PRO A 66 -11.24 13.71 5.70
CA PRO A 66 -12.40 13.84 4.81
C PRO A 66 -12.44 12.76 3.72
N VAL A 67 -11.28 12.43 3.12
CA VAL A 67 -11.18 11.40 2.08
C VAL A 67 -11.40 10.01 2.67
N GLN A 68 -10.87 9.74 3.88
CA GLN A 68 -11.12 8.49 4.59
C GLN A 68 -12.62 8.25 4.81
N ARG A 69 -13.36 9.28 5.29
CA ARG A 69 -14.80 9.19 5.49
C ARG A 69 -15.56 8.99 4.17
N TYR A 70 -15.16 9.71 3.14
CA TYR A 70 -15.73 9.56 1.80
C TYR A 70 -15.59 8.13 1.28
N LEU A 71 -14.38 7.58 1.32
CA LEU A 71 -14.10 6.23 0.85
C LEU A 71 -14.84 5.17 1.66
N LEU A 72 -14.87 5.30 2.99
CA LEU A 72 -15.65 4.39 3.84
C LEU A 72 -17.12 4.36 3.42
N GLN A 73 -17.74 5.51 3.27
CA GLN A 73 -19.13 5.61 2.84
C GLN A 73 -19.35 5.08 1.43
N ARG A 74 -18.45 5.39 0.51
CA ARG A 74 -18.52 4.96 -0.89
C ARG A 74 -18.51 3.44 -1.02
N HIS A 75 -17.61 2.76 -0.29
CA HIS A 75 -17.55 1.30 -0.27
C HIS A 75 -18.78 0.68 0.40
N GLN A 76 -19.23 1.21 1.53
CA GLN A 76 -20.44 0.73 2.19
C GLN A 76 -21.69 0.88 1.29
N GLN A 77 -21.84 1.99 0.58
CA GLN A 77 -22.92 2.20 -0.40
C GLN A 77 -22.86 1.22 -1.57
N ALA A 78 -21.66 0.77 -1.94
CA ALA A 78 -21.46 -0.27 -2.95
C ALA A 78 -21.72 -1.69 -2.43
N GLY A 79 -22.06 -1.85 -1.15
CA GLY A 79 -22.36 -3.15 -0.54
C GLY A 79 -21.15 -3.86 0.07
N VAL A 80 -20.00 -3.18 0.20
CA VAL A 80 -18.84 -3.74 0.90
C VAL A 80 -19.05 -3.67 2.40
N ARG A 81 -18.88 -4.79 3.09
CA ARG A 81 -18.85 -4.84 4.55
C ARG A 81 -17.45 -4.48 5.03
N ILE A 82 -17.29 -3.39 5.80
CA ILE A 82 -16.00 -2.96 6.34
C ILE A 82 -16.00 -3.12 7.86
N LEU A 83 -15.04 -3.89 8.37
CA LEU A 83 -14.82 -4.17 9.78
C LEU A 83 -13.55 -3.47 10.23
N LEU A 84 -13.70 -2.30 10.85
CA LEU A 84 -12.61 -1.52 11.44
C LEU A 84 -12.31 -1.98 12.87
N ASN A 85 -11.12 -1.63 13.39
CA ASN A 85 -10.64 -2.04 14.71
C ASN A 85 -10.73 -3.54 14.92
N ASN A 86 -10.44 -4.32 13.88
CA ASN A 86 -10.55 -5.77 13.93
C ASN A 86 -9.35 -6.43 13.26
N ALA A 87 -8.94 -7.56 13.79
CA ALA A 87 -7.85 -8.37 13.26
C ALA A 87 -8.27 -9.84 13.20
N ILE A 88 -7.55 -10.60 12.39
CA ILE A 88 -7.71 -12.05 12.31
C ILE A 88 -6.88 -12.69 13.41
N GLU A 89 -7.50 -13.56 14.17
CA GLU A 89 -6.87 -14.35 15.22
C GLU A 89 -6.50 -15.75 14.72
N HIS A 90 -7.42 -16.40 13.99
CA HIS A 90 -7.20 -17.74 13.44
C HIS A 90 -7.67 -17.84 12.00
N VAL A 91 -6.97 -18.68 11.23
CA VAL A 91 -7.33 -19.04 9.86
C VAL A 91 -7.32 -20.55 9.73
N VAL A 92 -8.40 -21.13 9.24
CA VAL A 92 -8.51 -22.57 8.98
C VAL A 92 -8.82 -22.79 7.50
N ASP A 93 -7.95 -23.51 6.82
CA ASP A 93 -8.14 -23.90 5.42
C ASP A 93 -9.15 -25.07 5.32
N GLY A 94 -10.06 -25.00 4.34
CA GLY A 94 -11.07 -26.01 4.07
C GLY A 94 -11.65 -25.83 2.67
N GLU A 95 -12.86 -26.33 2.43
CA GLU A 95 -13.61 -26.05 1.21
C GLU A 95 -13.82 -24.54 1.05
N LYS A 96 -14.11 -23.86 2.16
CA LYS A 96 -13.99 -22.40 2.34
C LYS A 96 -12.97 -22.11 3.42
N VAL A 97 -12.29 -20.99 3.30
CA VAL A 97 -11.40 -20.50 4.36
C VAL A 97 -12.27 -19.95 5.48
N GLU A 98 -12.07 -20.45 6.69
CA GLU A 98 -12.70 -19.91 7.89
C GLU A 98 -11.74 -18.96 8.60
N LEU A 99 -12.23 -17.77 8.96
CA LEU A 99 -11.46 -16.72 9.60
C LEU A 99 -12.14 -16.34 10.91
N THR A 100 -11.47 -16.53 12.03
CA THR A 100 -11.91 -16.06 13.34
C THR A 100 -11.28 -14.71 13.63
N LEU A 101 -12.11 -13.73 13.95
CA LEU A 101 -11.70 -12.37 14.27
C LEU A 101 -11.48 -12.20 15.78
N GLN A 102 -10.66 -11.21 16.16
CA GLN A 102 -10.49 -10.85 17.58
C GLN A 102 -11.78 -10.49 18.29
N SER A 103 -12.80 -10.03 17.56
CA SER A 103 -14.16 -9.79 18.07
C SER A 103 -14.92 -11.07 18.45
N GLY A 104 -14.39 -12.25 18.10
CA GLY A 104 -15.07 -13.55 18.23
C GLY A 104 -15.98 -13.88 17.04
N GLU A 105 -16.14 -12.99 16.07
CA GLU A 105 -16.91 -13.27 14.86
C GLU A 105 -16.14 -14.24 13.95
N THR A 106 -16.85 -15.21 13.35
CA THR A 106 -16.29 -16.13 12.35
C THR A 106 -16.85 -15.79 10.97
N LEU A 107 -15.96 -15.70 9.97
CA LEU A 107 -16.28 -15.47 8.57
C LEU A 107 -15.87 -16.68 7.74
N GLN A 108 -16.64 -16.98 6.68
CA GLN A 108 -16.27 -17.95 5.66
C GLN A 108 -16.06 -17.26 4.33
N ALA A 109 -14.96 -17.55 3.66
CA ALA A 109 -14.56 -16.95 2.41
C ALA A 109 -14.18 -18.00 1.35
N ASP A 110 -14.60 -17.77 0.11
CA ASP A 110 -14.11 -18.51 -1.05
C ASP A 110 -12.71 -18.03 -1.46
N VAL A 111 -12.41 -16.74 -1.17
CA VAL A 111 -11.13 -16.10 -1.50
C VAL A 111 -10.73 -15.18 -0.36
N VAL A 112 -9.47 -15.28 0.06
CA VAL A 112 -8.85 -14.35 1.03
C VAL A 112 -7.67 -13.64 0.38
N ILE A 113 -7.64 -12.31 0.49
CA ILE A 113 -6.62 -11.45 -0.10
C ILE A 113 -5.96 -10.62 1.00
N TYR A 114 -4.62 -10.57 1.03
CA TYR A 114 -3.87 -9.78 1.99
C TYR A 114 -3.35 -8.51 1.33
N GLY A 115 -3.69 -7.34 1.89
CA GLY A 115 -3.21 -6.02 1.49
C GLY A 115 -2.61 -5.26 2.69
N ILE A 116 -1.77 -5.92 3.50
CA ILE A 116 -1.29 -5.41 4.80
C ILE A 116 0.06 -4.69 4.72
N GLY A 117 0.55 -4.38 3.52
CA GLY A 117 1.82 -3.72 3.27
C GLY A 117 2.89 -4.67 2.73
N ILE A 118 4.10 -4.15 2.62
CA ILE A 118 5.27 -4.85 2.09
C ILE A 118 6.46 -4.73 3.04
N SER A 119 7.38 -5.68 2.94
CA SER A 119 8.71 -5.58 3.52
C SER A 119 9.72 -5.31 2.41
N ALA A 120 10.67 -4.42 2.63
CA ALA A 120 11.74 -4.17 1.67
C ALA A 120 12.65 -5.41 1.57
N ASN A 121 12.99 -5.80 0.33
CA ASN A 121 13.99 -6.83 0.12
C ASN A 121 15.39 -6.21 0.21
N GLU A 122 15.92 -6.12 1.41
CA GLU A 122 17.21 -5.48 1.72
C GLU A 122 18.35 -6.49 1.95
N GLN A 123 18.15 -7.75 1.60
CA GLN A 123 19.15 -8.80 1.87
C GLN A 123 20.49 -8.52 1.22
N LEU A 124 20.54 -8.15 -0.07
CA LEU A 124 21.79 -7.83 -0.78
C LEU A 124 22.50 -6.62 -0.15
N ALA A 125 21.75 -5.63 0.31
CA ALA A 125 22.30 -4.45 0.98
C ALA A 125 22.92 -4.84 2.34
N ARG A 126 22.27 -5.69 3.12
CA ARG A 126 22.80 -6.20 4.39
C ARG A 126 24.08 -7.02 4.18
N GLU A 127 24.10 -7.89 3.17
CA GLU A 127 25.27 -8.68 2.80
C GLU A 127 26.45 -7.80 2.36
N ALA A 128 26.15 -6.65 1.75
CA ALA A 128 27.12 -5.63 1.39
C ALA A 128 27.49 -4.66 2.53
N ASN A 129 27.00 -4.90 3.76
CA ASN A 129 27.17 -4.04 4.94
C ASN A 129 26.67 -2.61 4.74
N LEU A 130 25.63 -2.39 3.94
CA LEU A 130 24.98 -1.10 3.81
C LEU A 130 24.00 -0.85 4.96
N ASP A 131 23.77 0.42 5.29
CA ASP A 131 22.75 0.82 6.28
C ASP A 131 21.36 0.41 5.80
N THR A 132 20.61 -0.31 6.64
CA THR A 132 19.23 -0.71 6.37
C THR A 132 18.33 -0.44 7.57
N ALA A 133 17.07 -0.06 7.30
CA ALA A 133 16.06 0.22 8.32
C ALA A 133 14.65 -0.09 7.77
N ASN A 134 14.36 -1.37 7.49
CA ASN A 134 13.22 -1.80 6.69
C ASN A 134 13.19 -1.11 5.31
N GLY A 135 14.38 -0.99 4.71
CA GLY A 135 14.69 -0.35 3.44
C GLY A 135 16.17 0.03 3.42
N ILE A 136 16.73 0.20 2.23
CA ILE A 136 18.12 0.64 2.06
C ILE A 136 18.18 2.13 2.36
N VAL A 137 18.98 2.52 3.36
CA VAL A 137 19.10 3.92 3.76
C VAL A 137 19.91 4.69 2.71
N ILE A 138 19.32 5.77 2.23
CA ILE A 138 19.92 6.67 1.23
C ILE A 138 19.89 8.13 1.72
N ASP A 139 20.77 8.95 1.12
CA ASP A 139 20.71 10.41 1.20
C ASP A 139 19.75 10.99 0.14
N GLU A 140 19.64 12.32 0.09
CA GLU A 140 18.82 13.03 -0.91
C GLU A 140 19.32 12.85 -2.35
N ALA A 141 20.57 12.43 -2.55
CA ALA A 141 21.15 12.09 -3.85
C ALA A 141 21.01 10.60 -4.20
N CYS A 142 20.20 9.86 -3.44
CA CYS A 142 20.01 8.41 -3.56
C CYS A 142 21.27 7.57 -3.31
N ARG A 143 22.30 8.11 -2.65
CA ARG A 143 23.51 7.38 -2.27
C ARG A 143 23.29 6.62 -0.97
N THR A 144 23.85 5.43 -0.89
CA THR A 144 23.95 4.68 0.37
C THR A 144 25.13 5.17 1.22
N CYS A 145 25.41 4.48 2.33
CA CYS A 145 26.63 4.74 3.11
C CYS A 145 27.92 4.41 2.32
N ASP A 146 27.86 3.59 1.25
CA ASP A 146 28.92 3.46 0.27
C ASP A 146 28.65 4.44 -0.89
N PRO A 147 29.53 5.42 -1.14
CA PRO A 147 29.31 6.46 -2.17
C PRO A 147 29.28 5.93 -3.61
N ALA A 148 29.71 4.70 -3.85
CA ALA A 148 29.65 4.04 -5.16
C ALA A 148 28.34 3.28 -5.38
N ILE A 149 27.51 3.14 -4.34
CA ILE A 149 26.26 2.38 -4.39
C ILE A 149 25.06 3.29 -4.20
N PHE A 150 24.08 3.15 -5.09
CA PHE A 150 22.83 3.92 -5.08
C PHE A 150 21.65 2.98 -4.93
N ALA A 151 20.58 3.47 -4.30
CA ALA A 151 19.31 2.77 -4.23
C ALA A 151 18.14 3.74 -4.47
N GLY A 152 17.00 3.23 -4.94
CA GLY A 152 15.81 4.04 -5.22
C GLY A 152 14.55 3.20 -5.33
N GLY A 153 13.39 3.87 -5.32
CA GLY A 153 12.07 3.24 -5.36
C GLY A 153 11.65 2.65 -4.02
N ASP A 154 10.74 1.69 -4.06
CA ASP A 154 10.09 1.13 -2.86
C ASP A 154 11.05 0.46 -1.86
N VAL A 155 12.24 0.08 -2.31
CA VAL A 155 13.26 -0.55 -1.46
C VAL A 155 14.08 0.47 -0.66
N ALA A 156 14.05 1.75 -1.07
CA ALA A 156 14.84 2.80 -0.46
C ALA A 156 14.09 3.53 0.66
N ILE A 157 14.84 4.01 1.65
CA ILE A 157 14.36 4.89 2.71
C ILE A 157 15.31 6.08 2.83
N THR A 158 14.81 7.28 2.60
CA THR A 158 15.61 8.50 2.56
C THR A 158 15.85 9.02 3.96
N ARG A 159 17.11 9.30 4.29
CA ARG A 159 17.49 10.02 5.52
C ARG A 159 17.37 11.51 5.24
N LEU A 160 16.45 12.17 5.94
CA LEU A 160 16.24 13.62 5.86
C LEU A 160 17.30 14.38 6.69
N ASP A 161 17.46 15.67 6.45
CA ASP A 161 18.41 16.56 7.16
C ASP A 161 18.26 16.53 8.69
N ASN A 162 17.05 16.34 9.19
CA ASN A 162 16.75 16.21 10.62
C ASN A 162 17.04 14.82 11.19
N GLY A 163 17.61 13.90 10.39
CA GLY A 163 17.90 12.52 10.74
C GLY A 163 16.70 11.57 10.68
N ALA A 164 15.49 12.07 10.42
CA ALA A 164 14.32 11.22 10.27
C ALA A 164 14.41 10.37 8.98
N LEU A 165 13.84 9.17 9.03
CA LEU A 165 13.76 8.28 7.89
C LEU A 165 12.39 8.42 7.21
N HIS A 166 12.41 8.66 5.90
CA HIS A 166 11.22 8.84 5.10
C HIS A 166 11.15 7.80 3.97
N ARG A 167 10.05 7.07 3.91
CA ARG A 167 9.76 6.10 2.86
C ARG A 167 8.54 6.53 2.06
N CYS A 168 8.69 6.56 0.73
CA CYS A 168 7.62 6.87 -0.19
C CYS A 168 7.49 5.73 -1.22
N GLU A 169 6.40 4.96 -1.13
CA GLU A 169 6.11 3.83 -2.00
C GLU A 169 5.13 4.26 -3.09
N SER A 170 5.61 5.00 -4.08
CA SER A 170 4.81 5.42 -5.24
C SER A 170 5.59 5.28 -6.53
N TRP A 171 4.85 5.08 -7.63
CA TRP A 171 5.41 5.01 -8.97
C TRP A 171 6.21 6.26 -9.31
N GLU A 172 5.68 7.44 -8.96
CA GLU A 172 6.36 8.70 -9.22
C GLU A 172 7.67 8.81 -8.44
N ASN A 173 7.65 8.49 -7.13
CA ASN A 173 8.87 8.52 -6.33
C ASN A 173 9.97 7.61 -6.89
N ALA A 174 9.61 6.43 -7.38
CA ALA A 174 10.57 5.52 -8.00
C ALA A 174 11.20 6.14 -9.27
N ASN A 175 10.41 6.82 -10.11
CA ASN A 175 10.92 7.53 -11.29
C ASN A 175 11.78 8.74 -10.90
N ASN A 176 11.37 9.48 -9.89
CA ASN A 176 12.08 10.65 -9.41
C ASN A 176 13.44 10.27 -8.82
N GLN A 177 13.48 9.25 -7.97
CA GLN A 177 14.73 8.74 -7.41
C GLN A 177 15.65 8.15 -8.47
N ALA A 178 15.13 7.53 -9.52
CA ALA A 178 15.94 7.08 -10.65
C ALA A 178 16.65 8.24 -11.38
N GLN A 179 15.94 9.36 -11.58
CA GLN A 179 16.53 10.56 -12.18
C GLN A 179 17.58 11.21 -11.27
N ILE A 180 17.30 11.29 -9.96
CA ILE A 180 18.25 11.81 -8.96
C ILE A 180 19.51 10.94 -8.94
N ALA A 181 19.35 9.61 -8.83
CA ALA A 181 20.49 8.69 -8.79
C ALA A 181 21.33 8.79 -10.04
N ALA A 182 20.71 8.84 -11.24
CA ALA A 182 21.42 8.99 -12.50
C ALA A 182 22.22 10.30 -12.57
N ALA A 183 21.63 11.43 -12.16
CA ALA A 183 22.32 12.71 -12.11
C ALA A 183 23.50 12.68 -11.14
N ALA A 184 23.29 12.10 -9.94
CA ALA A 184 24.34 11.98 -8.92
C ALA A 184 25.50 11.08 -9.36
N MET A 185 25.22 9.97 -10.05
CA MET A 185 26.23 9.08 -10.62
C MET A 185 27.08 9.78 -11.68
N LEU A 186 26.48 10.69 -12.44
CA LEU A 186 27.17 11.47 -13.49
C LEU A 186 27.84 12.74 -12.98
N GLY A 187 27.70 13.08 -11.68
CA GLY A 187 28.19 14.33 -11.11
C GLY A 187 27.47 15.58 -11.64
N LEU A 188 26.24 15.42 -12.11
CA LEU A 188 25.38 16.49 -12.61
C LEU A 188 24.59 17.13 -11.45
N PRO A 189 24.11 18.39 -11.60
CA PRO A 189 23.14 18.97 -10.67
C PRO A 189 21.92 18.09 -10.52
N LEU A 190 21.44 17.93 -9.28
CA LEU A 190 20.22 17.16 -9.03
C LEU A 190 19.00 17.87 -9.64
N PRO A 191 18.07 17.12 -10.25
CA PRO A 191 16.89 17.71 -10.86
C PRO A 191 15.96 18.30 -9.79
N LEU A 192 15.34 19.44 -10.09
CA LEU A 192 14.22 19.94 -9.31
C LEU A 192 12.97 19.12 -9.67
N LEU A 193 12.44 18.40 -8.71
CA LEU A 193 11.30 17.52 -8.93
C LEU A 193 9.98 18.18 -8.47
N PRO A 194 8.85 17.78 -9.07
CA PRO A 194 7.54 18.23 -8.61
C PRO A 194 7.21 17.67 -7.21
N PRO A 195 6.21 18.27 -6.52
CA PRO A 195 5.70 17.68 -5.28
C PRO A 195 5.30 16.23 -5.45
N PRO A 196 5.45 15.38 -4.42
CA PRO A 196 5.02 13.99 -4.49
C PRO A 196 3.57 13.87 -4.93
N TRP A 197 3.30 12.92 -5.82
CA TRP A 197 1.98 12.67 -6.35
C TRP A 197 1.71 11.17 -6.42
N PHE A 198 0.48 10.77 -6.07
CA PHE A 198 -0.02 9.44 -6.34
C PHE A 198 -1.54 9.48 -6.60
N TRP A 199 -2.07 8.38 -7.12
CA TRP A 199 -3.49 8.28 -7.40
C TRP A 199 -4.06 6.95 -6.96
N SER A 200 -5.39 6.87 -6.88
CA SER A 200 -6.14 5.66 -6.68
C SER A 200 -7.43 5.70 -7.49
N ASP A 201 -7.69 4.63 -8.22
CA ASP A 201 -8.91 4.44 -9.00
C ASP A 201 -9.83 3.45 -8.28
N GLN A 202 -10.97 3.91 -7.81
CA GLN A 202 -11.94 3.08 -7.09
C GLN A 202 -13.35 3.34 -7.62
N TYR A 203 -14.01 2.30 -8.13
CA TYR A 203 -15.28 2.42 -8.85
C TYR A 203 -15.19 3.34 -10.07
N SER A 204 -15.89 4.49 -10.04
CA SER A 204 -15.83 5.57 -11.04
C SER A 204 -14.98 6.75 -10.58
N ASP A 205 -14.41 6.67 -9.38
CA ASP A 205 -13.74 7.77 -8.72
C ASP A 205 -12.23 7.68 -8.98
N ASN A 206 -11.64 8.75 -9.51
CA ASN A 206 -10.20 8.93 -9.64
C ASN A 206 -9.73 9.90 -8.56
N LEU A 207 -9.06 9.37 -7.55
CA LEU A 207 -8.53 10.13 -6.43
C LEU A 207 -7.11 10.58 -6.74
N GLN A 208 -6.81 11.85 -6.56
CA GLN A 208 -5.50 12.45 -6.78
C GLN A 208 -4.97 13.00 -5.47
N PHE A 209 -3.72 12.67 -5.13
CA PHE A 209 -3.05 13.11 -3.91
C PHE A 209 -1.75 13.81 -4.31
N ILE A 210 -1.61 15.08 -3.93
CA ILE A 210 -0.43 15.91 -4.26
C ILE A 210 0.15 16.46 -2.96
N GLY A 211 1.46 16.33 -2.78
CA GLY A 211 2.19 16.77 -1.61
C GLY A 211 2.32 15.70 -0.52
N ASP A 212 2.89 16.06 0.61
CA ASP A 212 3.06 15.16 1.76
C ASP A 212 1.78 15.14 2.61
N MET A 213 1.02 14.07 2.52
CA MET A 213 -0.23 13.88 3.26
C MET A 213 -0.04 13.84 4.79
N ARG A 214 1.18 13.76 5.28
CA ARG A 214 1.50 13.84 6.72
C ARG A 214 1.61 15.28 7.19
N CYS A 215 1.73 16.23 6.28
CA CYS A 215 1.90 17.66 6.57
C CYS A 215 0.54 18.39 6.74
N LEU A 216 -0.43 17.75 7.42
CA LEU A 216 -1.76 18.30 7.68
C LEU A 216 -1.81 19.40 8.76
N LEU A 217 -0.64 19.87 9.23
CA LEU A 217 -0.58 20.90 10.28
C LEU A 217 -0.99 22.30 9.81
N TYR A 218 -1.29 22.50 8.52
CA TYR A 218 -1.59 23.83 7.94
C TYR A 218 -2.97 23.98 7.29
N THR A 219 -3.87 23.03 7.48
CA THR A 219 -5.22 23.12 6.86
C THR A 219 -6.34 23.37 7.86
N SER A 220 -6.05 23.78 9.08
CA SER A 220 -7.08 23.93 10.10
C SER A 220 -7.73 25.31 10.18
N ASP A 221 -7.30 26.31 9.42
CA ASP A 221 -7.91 27.66 9.48
C ASP A 221 -7.97 28.31 8.10
N ALA A 222 -8.97 27.94 7.32
CA ALA A 222 -9.47 28.70 6.18
C ALA A 222 -10.99 28.53 6.06
#